data_09497a701822698510da61a7fa92a619
#
_entry.id   09497a701822698510da61a7fa92a619
#
_cell.length_a   1.000
_cell.length_b   1.000
_cell.length_c   1.000
_cell.angle_alpha   90.00
_cell.angle_beta   90.00
_cell.angle_gamma   90.00
#
_symmetry.space_group_name_H-M   'P 1'
#
loop_
_entity.id
_entity.type
_entity.pdbx_description
1 polymer ?
#
loop_
_entity_poly.entity_id
_entity_poly.type
_entity_poly.pdbx_seq_one_letter_code
_entity_poly.pdbx_strand_id
1 'polypeptide(L)'
;FSFNSPVGACPACDGLGHQDFFDPARVVAFPTLSLGSGAIKGWDRRNPQYFGVLESLAKHYGFDLDAPYESLTPEVQKVLLYGSGEEEIKFNYNLQSNGKKLNKKHPFEGILVNMERRYVETDSSVVREDLARFRGSRACLSCEGTRLRREARHVRIGEGAQMRGIFEISHTTLGDCFTYFNSLQLQGAKAEIADKVVREIASRLKFLNDVGLTYLSLDRSADTLSGGEAQRIRLASQI
;
A
#
# COMPACT_ATOMS: atom_id res chain seq x y z
N PHE A 1 6.05 23.24 0.78
CA PHE A 1 5.53 21.93 1.13
C PHE A 1 5.65 21.02 -0.09
N SER A 2 6.43 19.95 0.03
CA SER A 2 6.66 19.00 -1.06
C SER A 2 6.33 17.59 -0.58
N PHE A 3 5.85 16.74 -1.46
CA PHE A 3 5.65 15.30 -1.19
C PHE A 3 6.97 14.57 -0.90
N ASN A 4 8.09 15.11 -1.36
CA ASN A 4 9.44 14.52 -1.24
C ASN A 4 10.28 15.19 -0.14
N SER A 5 9.69 16.04 0.68
CA SER A 5 10.38 16.72 1.79
C SER A 5 9.76 16.34 3.12
N PRO A 6 10.55 16.03 4.15
CA PRO A 6 10.04 15.71 5.49
C PRO A 6 9.16 16.80 6.09
N VAL A 7 9.34 18.06 5.65
CA VAL A 7 8.52 19.20 6.09
C VAL A 7 7.10 19.15 5.53
N GLY A 8 6.89 18.54 4.36
CA GLY A 8 5.59 18.49 3.70
C GLY A 8 4.99 17.10 3.57
N ALA A 9 5.83 16.07 3.45
CA ALA A 9 5.42 14.69 3.25
C ALA A 9 4.68 14.11 4.48
N CYS A 10 3.74 13.22 4.22
CA CYS A 10 3.10 12.42 5.26
C CYS A 10 4.12 11.47 5.90
N PRO A 11 4.37 11.52 7.21
CA PRO A 11 5.38 10.69 7.85
C PRO A 11 5.01 9.20 7.91
N ALA A 12 3.75 8.84 7.72
CA ALA A 12 3.29 7.45 7.76
C ALA A 12 3.50 6.71 6.43
N CYS A 13 3.64 7.43 5.32
CA CYS A 13 3.87 6.84 4.00
C CYS A 13 4.98 7.55 3.21
N ASP A 14 5.80 8.38 3.88
CA ASP A 14 6.90 9.13 3.27
C ASP A 14 6.52 9.89 1.99
N GLY A 15 5.28 10.39 1.96
CA GLY A 15 4.75 11.13 0.82
C GLY A 15 4.31 10.26 -0.36
N LEU A 16 4.25 8.94 -0.22
CA LEU A 16 3.79 8.03 -1.28
C LEU A 16 2.27 8.10 -1.49
N GLY A 17 1.51 8.39 -0.43
CA GLY A 17 0.03 8.43 -0.47
C GLY A 17 -0.63 7.06 -0.33
N HIS A 18 0.13 6.00 -0.43
CA HIS A 18 -0.33 4.62 -0.27
C HIS A 18 0.59 3.84 0.66
N GLN A 19 0.11 2.71 1.13
CA GLN A 19 0.85 1.76 1.94
C GLN A 19 0.60 0.36 1.39
N ASP A 20 1.68 -0.37 1.17
CA ASP A 20 1.59 -1.78 0.84
C ASP A 20 1.35 -2.59 2.11
N PHE A 21 0.58 -3.64 1.99
CA PHE A 21 0.25 -4.55 3.09
C PHE A 21 0.02 -5.96 2.55
N PHE A 22 0.17 -6.98 3.37
CA PHE A 22 -0.25 -8.32 3.00
C PHE A 22 -1.78 -8.39 3.03
N ASP A 23 -2.36 -8.59 1.85
CA ASP A 23 -3.80 -8.58 1.65
C ASP A 23 -4.40 -9.94 2.08
N PRO A 24 -5.26 -9.99 3.11
CA PRO A 24 -5.90 -11.23 3.55
C PRO A 24 -6.59 -11.99 2.41
N ALA A 25 -7.21 -11.28 1.47
CA ALA A 25 -7.89 -11.91 0.33
C ALA A 25 -6.93 -12.56 -0.67
N ARG A 26 -5.69 -12.08 -0.75
CA ARG A 26 -4.64 -12.70 -1.57
C ARG A 26 -3.92 -13.81 -0.83
N VAL A 27 -3.79 -13.70 0.49
CA VAL A 27 -3.14 -14.71 1.34
C VAL A 27 -4.03 -15.94 1.46
N VAL A 28 -5.34 -15.76 1.67
CA VAL A 28 -6.34 -16.83 1.62
C VAL A 28 -6.83 -16.98 0.18
N ALA A 29 -5.99 -17.53 -0.68
CA ALA A 29 -6.26 -17.59 -2.12
C ALA A 29 -7.45 -18.52 -2.46
N PHE A 30 -7.70 -19.55 -1.65
CA PHE A 30 -8.72 -20.58 -1.90
C PHE A 30 -9.54 -20.85 -0.63
N PRO A 31 -10.47 -19.96 -0.25
CA PRO A 31 -11.23 -20.08 0.99
C PRO A 31 -12.14 -21.34 1.06
N THR A 32 -12.50 -21.90 -0.09
CA THR A 32 -13.26 -23.17 -0.18
C THR A 32 -12.41 -24.40 0.09
N LEU A 33 -11.08 -24.28 0.08
CA LEU A 33 -10.17 -25.35 0.48
C LEU A 33 -9.94 -25.33 2.00
N SER A 34 -9.53 -26.48 2.52
CA SER A 34 -9.07 -26.59 3.91
C SER A 34 -7.63 -26.05 4.06
N LEU A 35 -7.25 -25.71 5.29
CA LEU A 35 -5.86 -25.35 5.61
C LEU A 35 -4.89 -26.46 5.22
N GLY A 36 -5.25 -27.73 5.51
CA GLY A 36 -4.47 -28.90 5.13
C GLY A 36 -4.27 -29.05 3.62
N SER A 37 -5.26 -28.61 2.82
CA SER A 37 -5.26 -28.71 1.35
C SER A 37 -4.70 -27.47 0.66
N GLY A 38 -4.34 -26.41 1.39
CA GLY A 38 -3.68 -25.23 0.86
C GLY A 38 -4.57 -24.03 0.64
N ALA A 39 -5.58 -23.80 1.47
CA ALA A 39 -6.34 -22.54 1.50
C ALA A 39 -5.39 -21.33 1.58
N ILE A 40 -4.29 -21.49 2.34
CA ILE A 40 -3.21 -20.51 2.47
C ILE A 40 -1.92 -21.13 1.94
N LYS A 41 -1.40 -20.57 0.84
CA LYS A 41 -0.20 -21.09 0.18
C LYS A 41 1.01 -21.06 1.11
N GLY A 42 1.70 -22.21 1.21
CA GLY A 42 2.89 -22.38 2.05
C GLY A 42 2.59 -22.67 3.53
N TRP A 43 1.31 -22.67 3.92
CA TRP A 43 0.81 -23.06 5.25
C TRP A 43 -0.08 -24.32 5.14
N ASP A 44 0.45 -25.34 4.47
CA ASP A 44 -0.25 -26.58 4.20
C ASP A 44 0.65 -27.79 4.50
N ARG A 45 0.13 -29.00 4.30
CA ARG A 45 0.83 -30.26 4.59
C ARG A 45 2.18 -30.41 3.86
N ARG A 46 2.40 -29.66 2.77
CA ARG A 46 3.70 -29.66 2.03
C ARG A 46 4.81 -28.92 2.79
N ASN A 47 4.45 -28.10 3.76
CA ASN A 47 5.39 -27.43 4.65
C ASN A 47 5.21 -27.91 6.10
N PRO A 48 5.92 -28.96 6.54
CA PRO A 48 5.72 -29.58 7.86
C PRO A 48 5.93 -28.61 9.03
N GLN A 49 6.80 -27.60 8.86
CA GLN A 49 7.08 -26.62 9.91
C GLN A 49 5.86 -25.72 10.18
N TYR A 50 5.31 -25.10 9.15
CA TYR A 50 4.13 -24.26 9.31
C TYR A 50 2.85 -25.06 9.57
N PHE A 51 2.75 -26.25 8.97
CA PHE A 51 1.61 -27.13 9.24
C PHE A 51 1.58 -27.58 10.69
N GLY A 52 2.72 -27.89 11.33
CA GLY A 52 2.78 -28.20 12.77
C GLY A 52 2.35 -27.03 13.67
N VAL A 53 2.54 -25.79 13.22
CA VAL A 53 1.98 -24.62 13.91
C VAL A 53 0.46 -24.63 13.80
N LEU A 54 -0.10 -24.87 12.60
CA LEU A 54 -1.55 -24.97 12.41
C LEU A 54 -2.18 -26.11 13.21
N GLU A 55 -1.51 -27.27 13.32
CA GLU A 55 -1.96 -28.39 14.19
C GLU A 55 -2.06 -27.98 15.67
N SER A 56 -1.09 -27.20 16.14
CA SER A 56 -1.07 -26.69 17.50
C SER A 56 -2.22 -25.71 17.75
N LEU A 57 -2.48 -24.82 16.78
CA LEU A 57 -3.61 -23.87 16.81
C LEU A 57 -4.96 -24.61 16.77
N ALA A 58 -5.11 -25.58 15.86
CA ALA A 58 -6.31 -26.39 15.74
C ALA A 58 -6.66 -27.11 17.03
N LYS A 59 -5.63 -27.66 17.69
CA LYS A 59 -5.81 -28.32 19.00
C LYS A 59 -6.20 -27.33 20.09
N HIS A 60 -5.67 -26.12 20.07
CA HIS A 60 -5.92 -25.10 21.08
C HIS A 60 -7.32 -24.49 20.96
N TYR A 61 -7.71 -24.12 19.74
CA TYR A 61 -9.00 -23.47 19.45
C TYR A 61 -10.14 -24.45 19.07
N GLY A 62 -9.84 -25.71 18.91
CA GLY A 62 -10.85 -26.75 18.66
C GLY A 62 -11.45 -26.71 17.26
N PHE A 63 -10.68 -26.34 16.22
CA PHE A 63 -11.16 -26.36 14.84
C PHE A 63 -10.56 -27.51 14.02
N ASP A 64 -11.25 -27.88 12.94
CA ASP A 64 -10.81 -28.93 12.02
C ASP A 64 -9.95 -28.36 10.89
N LEU A 65 -8.74 -28.89 10.72
CA LEU A 65 -7.80 -28.52 9.64
C LEU A 65 -8.25 -28.97 8.24
N ASP A 66 -9.17 -29.92 8.18
CA ASP A 66 -9.73 -30.43 6.94
C ASP A 66 -11.07 -29.80 6.55
N ALA A 67 -11.64 -28.96 7.42
CA ALA A 67 -12.79 -28.13 7.09
C ALA A 67 -12.40 -26.97 6.14
N PRO A 68 -13.28 -26.53 5.23
CA PRO A 68 -13.06 -25.34 4.40
C PRO A 68 -12.73 -24.13 5.28
N TYR A 69 -11.75 -23.31 4.84
CA TYR A 69 -11.35 -22.11 5.59
C TYR A 69 -12.54 -21.16 5.85
N GLU A 70 -13.42 -20.99 4.87
CA GLU A 70 -14.61 -20.13 4.98
C GLU A 70 -15.64 -20.63 6.02
N SER A 71 -15.59 -21.91 6.39
CA SER A 71 -16.47 -22.49 7.43
C SER A 71 -15.92 -22.32 8.85
N LEU A 72 -14.66 -21.88 8.99
CA LEU A 72 -14.08 -21.58 10.31
C LEU A 72 -14.74 -20.34 10.90
N THR A 73 -14.84 -20.28 12.23
CA THR A 73 -15.44 -19.12 12.89
C THR A 73 -14.62 -17.86 12.63
N PRO A 74 -15.25 -16.66 12.61
CA PRO A 74 -14.53 -15.40 12.39
C PRO A 74 -13.39 -15.16 13.38
N GLU A 75 -13.53 -15.64 14.63
CA GLU A 75 -12.50 -15.56 15.68
C GLU A 75 -11.28 -16.38 15.30
N VAL A 76 -11.47 -17.62 14.85
CA VAL A 76 -10.39 -18.50 14.39
C VAL A 76 -9.69 -17.92 13.15
N GLN A 77 -10.46 -17.45 12.17
CA GLN A 77 -9.91 -16.79 10.98
C GLN A 77 -9.07 -15.57 11.37
N LYS A 78 -9.54 -14.76 12.32
CA LYS A 78 -8.82 -13.59 12.83
C LYS A 78 -7.51 -13.98 13.51
N VAL A 79 -7.54 -15.00 14.36
CA VAL A 79 -6.33 -15.51 15.03
C VAL A 79 -5.32 -16.03 14.00
N LEU A 80 -5.76 -16.82 13.03
CA LEU A 80 -4.89 -17.33 11.96
C LEU A 80 -4.18 -16.21 11.21
N LEU A 81 -4.89 -15.16 10.85
CA LEU A 81 -4.33 -14.07 10.06
C LEU A 81 -3.52 -13.08 10.91
N TYR A 82 -4.02 -12.67 12.06
CA TYR A 82 -3.48 -11.53 12.83
C TYR A 82 -2.81 -11.93 14.15
N GLY A 83 -2.89 -13.21 14.53
CA GLY A 83 -2.27 -13.70 15.76
C GLY A 83 -3.20 -13.77 16.96
N SER A 84 -2.69 -14.40 18.04
CA SER A 84 -3.42 -14.62 19.29
C SER A 84 -3.34 -13.47 20.30
N GLY A 85 -2.73 -12.33 19.92
CA GLY A 85 -2.47 -11.23 20.87
C GLY A 85 -1.53 -11.68 22.00
N GLU A 86 -1.97 -11.54 23.25
CA GLU A 86 -1.20 -11.94 24.43
C GLU A 86 -1.44 -13.40 24.83
N GLU A 87 -2.40 -14.09 24.20
CA GLU A 87 -2.74 -15.46 24.52
C GLU A 87 -1.61 -16.42 24.13
N GLU A 88 -1.06 -17.11 25.12
CA GLU A 88 0.01 -18.09 24.92
C GLU A 88 -0.51 -19.46 24.49
N ILE A 89 -0.01 -19.97 23.39
CA ILE A 89 -0.37 -21.26 22.81
C ILE A 89 0.81 -22.22 22.93
N LYS A 90 0.50 -23.49 23.25
CA LYS A 90 1.53 -24.54 23.31
C LYS A 90 1.82 -25.10 21.91
N PHE A 91 2.98 -24.75 21.37
CA PHE A 91 3.46 -25.26 20.09
C PHE A 91 4.35 -26.49 20.26
N ASN A 92 4.12 -27.46 19.38
CA ASN A 92 4.95 -28.66 19.27
C ASN A 92 5.83 -28.56 18.03
N TYR A 93 7.11 -28.25 18.22
CA TYR A 93 8.08 -28.19 17.14
C TYR A 93 8.78 -29.54 16.97
N ASN A 94 8.62 -30.17 15.81
CA ASN A 94 9.40 -31.36 15.46
C ASN A 94 10.76 -30.92 14.93
N LEU A 95 11.80 -31.02 15.74
CA LEU A 95 13.18 -30.78 15.29
C LEU A 95 13.62 -31.96 14.40
N GLN A 96 13.65 -31.74 13.10
CA GLN A 96 14.00 -32.76 12.11
C GLN A 96 15.39 -33.37 12.29
N SER A 97 16.31 -32.72 13.03
CA SER A 97 17.70 -33.21 13.15
C SER A 97 17.95 -34.25 14.23
N ASN A 98 17.11 -34.37 15.28
CA ASN A 98 17.38 -35.26 16.40
C ASN A 98 16.14 -35.99 16.99
N GLY A 99 14.98 -35.95 16.34
CA GLY A 99 13.75 -36.59 16.83
C GLY A 99 13.19 -36.00 18.16
N LYS A 100 13.82 -34.94 18.70
CA LYS A 100 13.37 -34.29 19.93
C LYS A 100 12.21 -33.35 19.63
N LYS A 101 11.06 -33.59 20.27
CA LYS A 101 9.94 -32.64 20.29
C LYS A 101 10.26 -31.52 21.27
N LEU A 102 10.32 -30.31 20.77
CA LEU A 102 10.46 -29.11 21.60
C LEU A 102 9.07 -28.49 21.80
N ASN A 103 8.58 -28.48 23.03
CA ASN A 103 7.35 -27.79 23.39
C ASN A 103 7.70 -26.39 23.87
N LYS A 104 7.19 -25.37 23.18
CA LYS A 104 7.28 -23.98 23.63
C LYS A 104 5.90 -23.38 23.79
N LYS A 105 5.75 -22.52 24.78
CA LYS A 105 4.53 -21.77 25.02
C LYS A 105 4.83 -20.29 24.73
N HIS A 106 4.10 -19.73 23.78
CA HIS A 106 4.22 -18.32 23.40
C HIS A 106 3.00 -17.88 22.60
N PRO A 107 2.74 -16.57 22.44
CA PRO A 107 1.71 -16.08 21.54
C PRO A 107 2.00 -16.44 20.07
N PHE A 108 0.93 -16.63 19.31
CA PHE A 108 1.03 -16.77 17.85
C PHE A 108 1.07 -15.39 17.18
N GLU A 109 2.07 -15.15 16.36
CA GLU A 109 2.25 -13.85 15.71
C GLU A 109 1.22 -13.55 14.61
N GLY A 110 0.60 -14.58 14.03
CA GLY A 110 -0.29 -14.45 12.87
C GLY A 110 0.44 -14.62 11.54
N ILE A 111 -0.30 -15.14 10.54
CA ILE A 111 0.25 -15.44 9.22
C ILE A 111 0.70 -14.17 8.50
N LEU A 112 -0.10 -13.09 8.56
CA LEU A 112 0.22 -11.83 7.90
C LEU A 112 1.47 -11.17 8.49
N VAL A 113 1.59 -11.19 9.83
CA VAL A 113 2.76 -10.65 10.54
C VAL A 113 4.02 -11.46 10.22
N ASN A 114 3.89 -12.80 10.19
CA ASN A 114 4.98 -13.69 9.76
C ASN A 114 5.44 -13.38 8.34
N MET A 115 4.49 -13.19 7.41
CA MET A 115 4.82 -12.87 6.02
C MET A 115 5.50 -11.51 5.89
N GLU A 116 5.02 -10.48 6.63
CA GLU A 116 5.64 -9.15 6.65
C GLU A 116 7.07 -9.21 7.16
N ARG A 117 7.28 -9.86 8.31
CA ARG A 117 8.61 -10.06 8.89
C ARG A 117 9.55 -10.77 7.91
N ARG A 118 9.10 -11.87 7.30
CA ARG A 118 9.90 -12.61 6.31
C ARG A 118 10.21 -11.79 5.06
N TYR A 119 9.29 -10.96 4.60
CA TYR A 119 9.49 -10.09 3.45
C TYR A 119 10.59 -9.06 3.70
N VAL A 120 10.64 -8.51 4.92
CA VAL A 120 11.65 -7.53 5.32
C VAL A 120 13.00 -8.18 5.61
N GLU A 121 13.01 -9.33 6.32
CA GLU A 121 14.24 -9.98 6.81
C GLU A 121 14.94 -10.86 5.77
N THR A 122 14.26 -11.27 4.69
CA THR A 122 14.84 -12.19 3.72
C THR A 122 15.91 -11.53 2.85
N ASP A 123 17.06 -12.18 2.70
CA ASP A 123 18.10 -11.80 1.75
C ASP A 123 17.85 -12.38 0.34
N SER A 124 16.92 -13.35 0.22
CA SER A 124 16.61 -14.01 -1.04
C SER A 124 15.62 -13.18 -1.87
N SER A 125 16.02 -12.74 -3.07
CA SER A 125 15.14 -12.05 -4.03
C SER A 125 13.97 -12.93 -4.45
N VAL A 126 14.18 -14.23 -4.63
CA VAL A 126 13.12 -15.19 -5.01
C VAL A 126 12.05 -15.28 -3.93
N VAL A 127 12.43 -15.38 -2.66
CA VAL A 127 11.48 -15.42 -1.54
C VAL A 127 10.73 -14.09 -1.44
N ARG A 128 11.43 -12.98 -1.62
CA ARG A 128 10.79 -11.63 -1.60
C ARG A 128 9.79 -11.47 -2.73
N GLU A 129 10.11 -11.89 -3.95
CA GLU A 129 9.19 -11.86 -5.09
C GLU A 129 7.96 -12.75 -4.89
N ASP A 130 8.15 -13.96 -4.34
CA ASP A 130 7.03 -14.86 -4.04
C ASP A 130 6.10 -14.26 -2.97
N LEU A 131 6.65 -13.62 -1.94
CA LEU A 131 5.87 -12.94 -0.91
C LEU A 131 5.18 -11.68 -1.45
N ALA A 132 5.84 -10.93 -2.36
CA ALA A 132 5.30 -9.73 -2.96
C ALA A 132 3.96 -9.95 -3.68
N ARG A 133 3.72 -11.15 -4.21
CA ARG A 133 2.46 -11.52 -4.88
C ARG A 133 1.23 -11.44 -3.97
N PHE A 134 1.43 -11.55 -2.67
CA PHE A 134 0.37 -11.47 -1.66
C PHE A 134 0.15 -10.06 -1.13
N ARG A 135 0.97 -9.09 -1.58
CA ARG A 135 0.83 -7.69 -1.19
C ARG A 135 -0.22 -6.98 -2.03
N GLY A 136 -1.03 -6.19 -1.37
CA GLY A 136 -1.92 -5.20 -1.95
C GLY A 136 -1.43 -3.80 -1.59
N SER A 137 -1.97 -2.79 -2.26
CA SER A 137 -1.73 -1.39 -1.95
C SER A 137 -3.05 -0.72 -1.61
N ARG A 138 -3.06 0.11 -0.57
CA ARG A 138 -4.22 0.89 -0.16
C ARG A 138 -3.82 2.33 0.11
N ALA A 139 -4.78 3.24 0.03
CA ALA A 139 -4.55 4.61 0.46
C ALA A 139 -4.02 4.64 1.90
N CYS A 140 -3.01 5.46 2.14
CA CYS A 140 -2.44 5.64 3.48
C CYS A 140 -3.52 6.14 4.44
N LEU A 141 -3.76 5.41 5.53
CA LEU A 141 -4.80 5.74 6.51
C LEU A 141 -4.56 7.08 7.23
N SER A 142 -3.30 7.53 7.32
CA SER A 142 -2.95 8.79 7.98
C SER A 142 -3.22 10.01 7.10
N CYS A 143 -2.92 9.93 5.81
CA CYS A 143 -3.10 11.05 4.90
C CYS A 143 -4.24 10.86 3.89
N GLU A 144 -4.92 9.72 3.90
CA GLU A 144 -6.05 9.41 3.03
C GLU A 144 -5.73 9.59 1.53
N GLY A 145 -4.48 9.25 1.15
CA GLY A 145 -3.99 9.41 -0.22
C GLY A 145 -3.43 10.79 -0.57
N THR A 146 -3.58 11.80 0.30
CA THR A 146 -3.15 13.18 0.00
C THR A 146 -1.63 13.37 -0.08
N ARG A 147 -0.85 12.40 0.35
CA ARG A 147 0.63 12.39 0.36
C ARG A 147 1.26 13.40 1.33
N LEU A 148 0.48 14.32 1.88
CA LEU A 148 0.94 15.43 2.71
C LEU A 148 0.66 15.19 4.19
N ARG A 149 1.51 15.75 5.03
CA ARG A 149 1.25 15.86 6.46
C ARG A 149 0.08 16.81 6.72
N ARG A 150 -0.52 16.68 7.91
CA ARG A 150 -1.76 17.38 8.25
C ARG A 150 -1.67 18.89 8.03
N GLU A 151 -0.58 19.53 8.45
CA GLU A 151 -0.39 20.97 8.36
C GLU A 151 -0.29 21.44 6.90
N ALA A 152 0.40 20.67 6.06
CA ALA A 152 0.59 21.01 4.65
C ALA A 152 -0.71 20.90 3.83
N ARG A 153 -1.67 20.08 4.27
CA ARG A 153 -2.99 19.94 3.61
C ARG A 153 -3.85 21.20 3.70
N HIS A 154 -3.60 22.06 4.66
CA HIS A 154 -4.35 23.31 4.86
C HIS A 154 -3.78 24.51 4.06
N VAL A 155 -2.64 24.33 3.39
CA VAL A 155 -2.07 25.38 2.53
C VAL A 155 -2.83 25.39 1.21
N ARG A 156 -3.47 26.53 0.91
CA ARG A 156 -4.32 26.72 -0.28
C ARG A 156 -3.93 27.99 -1.02
N ILE A 157 -4.12 27.99 -2.35
CA ILE A 157 -3.96 29.15 -3.23
C ILE A 157 -5.30 29.44 -3.93
N GLY A 158 -5.50 30.69 -4.34
CA GLY A 158 -6.75 31.19 -4.92
C GLY A 158 -7.60 31.96 -3.92
N GLU A 159 -8.76 32.43 -4.37
CA GLU A 159 -9.72 33.18 -3.57
C GLU A 159 -11.12 32.54 -3.67
N GLY A 160 -11.90 32.62 -2.57
CA GLY A 160 -13.26 32.11 -2.51
C GLY A 160 -13.40 30.66 -2.99
N ALA A 161 -14.29 30.42 -3.93
CA ALA A 161 -14.55 29.09 -4.49
C ALA A 161 -13.39 28.49 -5.33
N GLN A 162 -12.42 29.33 -5.72
CA GLN A 162 -11.23 28.88 -6.45
C GLN A 162 -10.09 28.42 -5.55
N MET A 163 -10.22 28.49 -4.23
CA MET A 163 -9.18 28.00 -3.31
C MET A 163 -8.92 26.52 -3.50
N ARG A 164 -7.68 26.15 -3.81
CA ARG A 164 -7.24 24.75 -3.97
C ARG A 164 -5.95 24.50 -3.21
N GLY A 165 -5.86 23.32 -2.59
CA GLY A 165 -4.61 22.77 -2.08
C GLY A 165 -3.81 22.07 -3.18
N ILE A 166 -2.52 21.87 -2.98
CA ILE A 166 -1.65 21.20 -3.95
C ILE A 166 -2.13 19.77 -4.28
N PHE A 167 -2.69 19.07 -3.29
CA PHE A 167 -3.26 17.74 -3.50
C PHE A 167 -4.46 17.81 -4.47
N GLU A 168 -5.39 18.73 -4.24
CA GLU A 168 -6.58 18.89 -5.08
C GLU A 168 -6.17 19.18 -6.52
N ILE A 169 -5.17 20.05 -6.72
CA ILE A 169 -4.64 20.40 -8.04
C ILE A 169 -3.96 19.19 -8.70
N SER A 170 -3.12 18.46 -7.96
CA SER A 170 -2.39 17.31 -8.54
C SER A 170 -3.30 16.14 -8.89
N HIS A 171 -4.45 16.03 -8.25
CA HIS A 171 -5.43 14.97 -8.48
C HIS A 171 -6.41 15.25 -9.64
N THR A 172 -6.50 16.52 -10.09
CA THR A 172 -7.30 16.88 -11.26
C THR A 172 -6.57 16.55 -12.57
N THR A 173 -7.31 16.53 -13.67
CA THR A 173 -6.73 16.30 -15.00
C THR A 173 -5.80 17.44 -15.40
N LEU A 174 -4.85 17.19 -16.31
CA LEU A 174 -3.96 18.24 -16.84
C LEU A 174 -4.74 19.34 -17.56
N GLY A 175 -5.87 18.99 -18.20
CA GLY A 175 -6.81 19.95 -18.79
C GLY A 175 -7.42 20.89 -17.76
N ASP A 176 -7.92 20.33 -16.65
CA ASP A 176 -8.50 21.12 -15.56
C ASP A 176 -7.44 21.92 -14.82
N CYS A 177 -6.24 21.34 -14.60
CA CYS A 177 -5.11 22.07 -14.05
C CYS A 177 -4.75 23.32 -14.90
N PHE A 178 -4.68 23.15 -16.22
CA PHE A 178 -4.41 24.26 -17.13
C PHE A 178 -5.48 25.34 -17.01
N THR A 179 -6.76 24.95 -17.03
CA THR A 179 -7.88 25.88 -16.88
C THR A 179 -7.82 26.64 -15.56
N TYR A 180 -7.50 25.94 -14.47
CA TYR A 180 -7.33 26.52 -13.14
C TYR A 180 -6.22 27.58 -13.12
N PHE A 181 -5.00 27.25 -13.56
CA PHE A 181 -3.88 28.19 -13.53
C PHE A 181 -4.03 29.34 -14.50
N ASN A 182 -4.71 29.14 -15.63
CA ASN A 182 -4.98 30.19 -16.60
C ASN A 182 -6.07 31.19 -16.12
N SER A 183 -6.96 30.75 -15.24
CA SER A 183 -8.00 31.58 -14.64
C SER A 183 -7.66 32.11 -13.25
N LEU A 184 -6.53 31.69 -12.67
CA LEU A 184 -6.13 32.05 -11.32
C LEU A 184 -5.85 33.56 -11.21
N GLN A 185 -6.62 34.23 -10.38
CA GLN A 185 -6.41 35.62 -10.04
C GLN A 185 -5.95 35.73 -8.59
N LEU A 186 -4.83 36.39 -8.39
CA LEU A 186 -4.27 36.71 -7.08
C LEU A 186 -4.13 38.22 -6.96
N GLN A 187 -4.21 38.75 -5.73
CA GLN A 187 -4.16 40.19 -5.49
C GLN A 187 -2.93 40.59 -4.67
N GLY A 188 -2.53 41.87 -4.82
CA GLY A 188 -1.44 42.49 -4.06
C GLY A 188 -0.10 41.79 -4.23
N ALA A 189 0.70 41.72 -3.20
CA ALA A 189 2.04 41.13 -3.22
C ALA A 189 2.06 39.65 -3.66
N LYS A 190 0.95 38.91 -3.45
CA LYS A 190 0.84 37.53 -3.93
C LYS A 190 0.81 37.44 -5.45
N ALA A 191 0.16 38.41 -6.12
CA ALA A 191 0.11 38.47 -7.57
C ALA A 191 1.52 38.69 -8.14
N GLU A 192 2.25 39.64 -7.59
CA GLU A 192 3.62 39.99 -8.06
C GLU A 192 4.59 38.80 -7.95
N ILE A 193 4.53 38.05 -6.82
CA ILE A 193 5.36 36.87 -6.59
C ILE A 193 4.96 35.72 -7.51
N ALA A 194 3.66 35.50 -7.68
CA ALA A 194 3.12 34.33 -8.37
C ALA A 194 3.10 34.47 -9.89
N ASP A 195 2.99 35.67 -10.43
CA ASP A 195 2.73 35.93 -11.86
C ASP A 195 3.70 35.17 -12.79
N LYS A 196 5.01 35.26 -12.52
CA LYS A 196 6.03 34.58 -13.31
C LYS A 196 5.92 33.03 -13.18
N VAL A 197 5.68 32.55 -11.98
CA VAL A 197 5.58 31.10 -11.69
C VAL A 197 4.31 30.53 -12.32
N VAL A 198 3.18 31.21 -12.19
CA VAL A 198 1.89 30.78 -12.76
C VAL A 198 1.95 30.72 -14.28
N ARG A 199 2.55 31.71 -14.92
CA ARG A 199 2.76 31.69 -16.38
C ARG A 199 3.59 30.49 -16.83
N GLU A 200 4.68 30.20 -16.14
CA GLU A 200 5.52 29.04 -16.45
C GLU A 200 4.77 27.72 -16.28
N ILE A 201 4.01 27.57 -15.19
CA ILE A 201 3.17 26.38 -14.96
C ILE A 201 2.11 26.25 -16.08
N ALA A 202 1.41 27.34 -16.41
CA ALA A 202 0.40 27.33 -17.46
C ALA A 202 0.99 26.98 -18.82
N SER A 203 2.19 27.48 -19.15
CA SER A 203 2.90 27.14 -20.39
C SER A 203 3.23 25.66 -20.49
N ARG A 204 3.76 25.06 -19.41
CA ARG A 204 4.06 23.63 -19.37
C ARG A 204 2.82 22.75 -19.43
N LEU A 205 1.75 23.13 -18.72
CA LEU A 205 0.48 22.44 -18.78
C LEU A 205 -0.14 22.53 -20.17
N LYS A 206 -0.05 23.70 -20.82
CA LYS A 206 -0.50 23.87 -22.20
C LYS A 206 0.20 22.89 -23.13
N PHE A 207 1.52 22.77 -23.04
CA PHE A 207 2.27 21.85 -23.88
C PHE A 207 1.86 20.39 -23.65
N LEU A 208 1.68 19.95 -22.39
CA LEU A 208 1.19 18.60 -22.08
C LEU A 208 -0.20 18.34 -22.68
N ASN A 209 -1.06 19.35 -22.68
CA ASN A 209 -2.38 19.26 -23.30
C ASN A 209 -2.29 19.21 -24.84
N ASP A 210 -1.42 20.01 -25.45
CA ASP A 210 -1.20 20.06 -26.91
C ASP A 210 -0.68 18.72 -27.45
N VAL A 211 0.09 17.96 -26.67
CA VAL A 211 0.53 16.60 -27.03
C VAL A 211 -0.52 15.52 -26.69
N GLY A 212 -1.72 15.92 -26.30
CA GLY A 212 -2.87 15.02 -26.10
C GLY A 212 -2.89 14.29 -24.78
N LEU A 213 -2.29 14.83 -23.71
CA LEU A 213 -2.28 14.24 -22.37
C LEU A 213 -3.30 14.89 -21.41
N THR A 214 -4.35 15.51 -21.91
CA THR A 214 -5.36 16.28 -21.16
C THR A 214 -6.01 15.49 -20.03
N TYR A 215 -6.13 14.17 -20.19
CA TYR A 215 -6.83 13.24 -19.28
C TYR A 215 -5.95 12.71 -18.14
N LEU A 216 -4.64 12.88 -18.20
CA LEU A 216 -3.74 12.45 -17.12
C LEU A 216 -3.84 13.41 -15.93
N SER A 217 -3.47 12.91 -14.75
CA SER A 217 -3.27 13.73 -13.55
C SER A 217 -1.81 13.76 -13.11
N LEU A 218 -1.41 14.79 -12.35
CA LEU A 218 -0.02 14.96 -11.89
C LEU A 218 0.36 13.95 -10.79
N ASP A 219 -0.60 13.35 -10.13
CA ASP A 219 -0.38 12.36 -9.08
C ASP A 219 -0.32 10.92 -9.62
N ARG A 220 -0.52 10.74 -10.92
CA ARG A 220 -0.45 9.41 -11.54
C ARG A 220 0.97 8.85 -11.46
N SER A 221 1.08 7.63 -10.96
CA SER A 221 2.36 6.94 -10.82
C SER A 221 2.98 6.59 -12.18
N ALA A 222 4.29 6.76 -12.32
CA ALA A 222 5.01 6.58 -13.56
C ALA A 222 4.97 5.14 -14.10
N ASP A 223 4.88 4.15 -13.22
CA ASP A 223 4.76 2.72 -13.55
C ASP A 223 3.40 2.35 -14.19
N THR A 224 2.39 3.22 -14.04
CA THR A 224 1.06 3.04 -14.65
C THR A 224 0.94 3.68 -16.03
N LEU A 225 1.96 4.41 -16.49
CA LEU A 225 1.95 5.07 -17.77
C LEU A 225 2.17 4.08 -18.92
N SER A 226 1.42 4.23 -20.01
CA SER A 226 1.73 3.54 -21.25
C SER A 226 3.02 4.07 -21.90
N GLY A 227 3.66 3.26 -22.74
CA GLY A 227 4.88 3.69 -23.45
C GLY A 227 4.70 4.98 -24.26
N GLY A 228 3.52 5.16 -24.88
CA GLY A 228 3.21 6.39 -25.63
C GLY A 228 2.99 7.61 -24.74
N GLU A 229 2.40 7.45 -23.56
CA GLU A 229 2.28 8.52 -22.54
C GLU A 229 3.65 8.94 -22.03
N ALA A 230 4.48 7.96 -21.63
CA ALA A 230 5.83 8.23 -21.15
C ALA A 230 6.70 8.95 -22.19
N GLN A 231 6.59 8.59 -23.47
CA GLN A 231 7.30 9.23 -24.57
C GLN A 231 6.86 10.68 -24.76
N ARG A 232 5.56 10.97 -24.70
CA ARG A 232 5.02 12.34 -24.82
C ARG A 232 5.41 13.22 -23.63
N ILE A 233 5.40 12.66 -22.40
CA ILE A 233 5.88 13.37 -21.21
C ILE A 233 7.38 13.70 -21.34
N ARG A 234 8.19 12.76 -21.85
CA ARG A 234 9.62 13.00 -22.09
C ARG A 234 9.86 14.13 -23.09
N LEU A 235 9.07 14.21 -24.16
CA LEU A 235 9.12 15.31 -25.12
C LEU A 235 8.82 16.65 -24.42
N ALA A 236 7.81 16.69 -23.55
CA ALA A 236 7.45 17.88 -22.78
C ALA A 236 8.55 18.35 -21.82
N SER A 237 9.44 17.46 -21.37
CA SER A 237 10.55 17.81 -20.46
C SER A 237 11.77 18.38 -21.18
N GLN A 238 11.79 18.39 -22.52
CA GLN A 238 12.92 18.88 -23.34
C GLN A 238 12.76 20.34 -23.80
N ILE A 239 11.63 20.95 -23.47
CA ILE A 239 11.28 22.36 -23.75
C ILE A 239 11.33 23.15 -22.44
#